data_e71aea7620bcaa1b90b1e34268987aa5
#
_entry.id   e71aea7620bcaa1b90b1e34268987aa5
#
_cell.length_a   1.000
_cell.length_b   1.000
_cell.length_c   1.000
_cell.angle_alpha   90.00
_cell.angle_beta   90.00
_cell.angle_gamma   90.00
#
_symmetry.space_group_name_H-M   'P 1'
#
loop_
_entity.id
_entity.type
_entity.pdbx_description
1 polymer ?
#
loop_
_entity_poly.entity_id
_entity_poly.type
_entity_poly.pdbx_seq_one_letter_code
_entity_poly.pdbx_strand_id
1 'polypeptide(L)'
;MYSSYSPLQRRQLREQTYTDTQSTYLLVYAPGRRNALTLSLAEQLHRKFRLVDRLEGELTPSVNGVLLVSEDVECTSTALTYFAAALQQGADLVVCDAVFGYDGGSALYQTDQHLPGQRCALLSRALLDRCRAAARGKDDVLELLRLANQLAQNCRCVPQALLHFRRELCAEDVFSATGKRAVVLSHELTMTGAPIVLVSAIPVLRSLGYEVVVLGPSDEGSLPLFLEAGAAVVTRRDCVTSSTLWELASSADFVLANTVVEAPAVSTLNGGFVPVLWWLHDAFAGYPFITHKIPKELADNVHIAAVGSHATAAMHSVRPKFKVEQLIYGLPDYARESFPRYDLSYAGGRPLFVTVGSMEMRKGQDIYCEAIRLLPPEVREKASFLFVGKASDRDVSAHVHALTEQFPHNVFYRKRLERPEIKSLMEQCTCIVCASRDDPMPTFVTEGLIFGKPSIV
;
A
#
# COMPACT_ATOMS: atom_id res chain seq x y z
N MET A 1 -14.88 -8.84 -11.44
CA MET A 1 -14.60 -7.75 -10.48
C MET A 1 -14.12 -8.26 -9.12
N TYR A 2 -14.95 -9.01 -8.37
CA TYR A 2 -14.59 -9.55 -7.04
C TYR A 2 -13.30 -10.42 -7.02
N SER A 3 -12.98 -11.09 -8.12
CA SER A 3 -11.74 -11.88 -8.29
C SER A 3 -10.46 -11.05 -8.28
N SER A 4 -10.54 -9.74 -8.55
CA SER A 4 -9.40 -8.82 -8.53
C SER A 4 -8.93 -8.51 -7.11
N TYR A 5 -9.76 -8.72 -6.09
CA TYR A 5 -9.39 -8.50 -4.70
C TYR A 5 -8.54 -9.63 -4.12
N SER A 6 -7.59 -9.27 -3.28
CA SER A 6 -6.86 -10.21 -2.45
C SER A 6 -7.79 -10.92 -1.44
N PRO A 7 -7.38 -12.06 -0.86
CA PRO A 7 -8.16 -12.72 0.20
C PRO A 7 -8.48 -11.80 1.40
N LEU A 8 -7.55 -10.91 1.77
CA LEU A 8 -7.74 -9.95 2.85
C LEU A 8 -8.84 -8.94 2.52
N GLN A 9 -8.77 -8.32 1.34
CA GLN A 9 -9.77 -7.38 0.86
C GLN A 9 -11.16 -8.02 0.77
N ARG A 10 -11.26 -9.26 0.26
CA ARG A 10 -12.53 -10.01 0.22
C ARG A 10 -13.11 -10.26 1.60
N ARG A 11 -12.27 -10.50 2.61
CA ARG A 11 -12.72 -10.64 4.00
C ARG A 11 -13.29 -9.34 4.53
N GLN A 12 -12.59 -8.23 4.36
CA GLN A 12 -13.04 -6.90 4.77
C GLN A 12 -14.37 -6.52 4.13
N LEU A 13 -14.56 -6.84 2.84
CA LEU A 13 -15.82 -6.61 2.12
C LEU A 13 -17.00 -7.40 2.68
N ARG A 14 -16.79 -8.62 3.17
CA ARG A 14 -17.86 -9.45 3.76
C ARG A 14 -18.32 -8.97 5.13
N GLU A 15 -17.48 -8.22 5.85
CA GLU A 15 -17.77 -7.73 7.20
C GLU A 15 -18.56 -6.41 7.19
N GLN A 16 -18.78 -5.82 6.01
CA GLN A 16 -19.55 -4.57 5.89
C GLN A 16 -21.06 -4.83 5.92
N THR A 17 -21.75 -4.13 6.81
CA THR A 17 -23.22 -4.19 6.94
C THR A 17 -23.91 -3.20 6.01
N TYR A 18 -24.98 -3.65 5.36
CA TYR A 18 -25.85 -2.78 4.56
C TYR A 18 -26.75 -1.96 5.49
N THR A 19 -26.86 -0.68 5.22
CA THR A 19 -27.88 0.20 5.82
C THR A 19 -29.09 0.33 4.90
N ASP A 20 -30.26 0.61 5.45
CA ASP A 20 -31.43 0.94 4.63
C ASP A 20 -31.23 2.28 3.93
N THR A 21 -31.01 2.23 2.62
CA THR A 21 -30.73 3.38 1.77
C THR A 21 -31.92 3.82 0.91
N GLN A 22 -33.07 3.11 1.00
CA GLN A 22 -34.21 3.36 0.13
C GLN A 22 -34.91 4.70 0.36
N SER A 23 -34.54 5.46 1.40
CA SER A 23 -34.99 6.84 1.60
C SER A 23 -34.25 7.86 0.72
N THR A 24 -33.10 7.50 0.16
CA THR A 24 -32.24 8.38 -0.65
C THR A 24 -32.57 8.24 -2.13
N TYR A 25 -32.91 9.35 -2.79
CA TYR A 25 -33.18 9.36 -4.23
C TYR A 25 -31.97 9.89 -5.01
N LEU A 26 -31.46 9.10 -5.95
CA LEU A 26 -30.30 9.40 -6.75
C LEU A 26 -30.66 9.64 -8.21
N LEU A 27 -29.99 10.61 -8.84
CA LEU A 27 -29.87 10.65 -10.29
C LEU A 27 -28.55 10.04 -10.72
N VAL A 28 -28.57 9.34 -11.86
CA VAL A 28 -27.35 8.91 -12.56
C VAL A 28 -27.26 9.74 -13.83
N TYR A 29 -26.34 10.69 -13.85
CA TYR A 29 -26.14 11.57 -15.00
C TYR A 29 -25.02 11.06 -15.88
N ALA A 30 -25.38 10.57 -17.05
CA ALA A 30 -24.47 9.94 -18.01
C ALA A 30 -24.80 10.36 -19.44
N PRO A 31 -24.34 11.52 -19.92
CA PRO A 31 -24.63 12.01 -21.25
C PRO A 31 -24.04 11.07 -22.33
N GLY A 32 -24.82 10.82 -23.37
CA GLY A 32 -24.48 9.94 -24.50
C GLY A 32 -24.82 8.46 -24.25
N ARG A 33 -24.42 7.59 -25.19
CA ARG A 33 -24.69 6.14 -25.07
C ARG A 33 -23.80 5.49 -24.02
N ARG A 34 -24.41 4.74 -23.09
CA ARG A 34 -23.78 4.07 -21.97
C ARG A 34 -24.35 2.67 -21.79
N ASN A 35 -23.97 1.73 -22.69
CA ASN A 35 -24.59 0.42 -22.75
C ASN A 35 -24.24 -0.44 -21.54
N ALA A 36 -22.97 -0.50 -21.12
CA ALA A 36 -22.53 -1.27 -19.98
C ALA A 36 -23.13 -0.71 -18.67
N LEU A 37 -23.15 0.63 -18.52
CA LEU A 37 -23.79 1.30 -17.39
C LEU A 37 -25.30 0.96 -17.33
N THR A 38 -26.03 1.09 -18.43
CA THR A 38 -27.47 0.83 -18.46
C THR A 38 -27.81 -0.59 -18.07
N LEU A 39 -27.06 -1.58 -18.57
CA LEU A 39 -27.26 -2.98 -18.23
C LEU A 39 -26.97 -3.24 -16.75
N SER A 40 -25.88 -2.72 -16.23
CA SER A 40 -25.50 -2.93 -14.83
C SER A 40 -26.42 -2.19 -13.83
N LEU A 41 -27.03 -1.07 -14.24
CA LEU A 41 -28.02 -0.36 -13.44
C LEU A 41 -29.33 -1.17 -13.26
N ALA A 42 -29.68 -2.02 -14.20
CA ALA A 42 -30.86 -2.90 -14.06
C ALA A 42 -30.75 -3.88 -12.90
N GLU A 43 -29.52 -4.23 -12.49
CA GLU A 43 -29.20 -5.17 -11.42
C GLU A 43 -29.01 -4.53 -10.04
N GLN A 44 -29.13 -3.20 -9.91
CA GLN A 44 -28.88 -2.51 -8.63
C GLN A 44 -29.88 -2.93 -7.54
N LEU A 45 -29.36 -3.14 -6.34
CA LEU A 45 -30.17 -3.39 -5.15
C LEU A 45 -30.89 -2.12 -4.66
N HIS A 46 -30.25 -0.99 -4.77
CA HIS A 46 -30.88 0.31 -4.54
C HIS A 46 -31.80 0.66 -5.71
N ARG A 47 -33.08 0.86 -5.44
CA ARG A 47 -34.12 1.03 -6.49
C ARG A 47 -34.60 2.48 -6.67
N LYS A 48 -34.27 3.39 -5.76
CA LYS A 48 -34.65 4.81 -5.86
C LYS A 48 -33.62 5.62 -6.64
N PHE A 49 -33.53 5.36 -7.93
CA PHE A 49 -32.68 6.13 -8.84
C PHE A 49 -33.34 6.31 -10.21
N ARG A 50 -32.82 7.28 -10.97
CA ARG A 50 -33.17 7.50 -12.37
C ARG A 50 -31.93 7.82 -13.18
N LEU A 51 -31.79 7.19 -14.35
CA LEU A 51 -30.76 7.51 -15.34
C LEU A 51 -31.24 8.66 -16.22
N VAL A 52 -30.39 9.68 -16.38
CA VAL A 52 -30.71 10.88 -17.17
C VAL A 52 -29.52 11.25 -18.07
N ASP A 53 -29.80 11.83 -19.23
CA ASP A 53 -28.81 12.31 -20.19
C ASP A 53 -28.61 13.85 -20.14
N ARG A 54 -29.42 14.54 -19.32
CA ARG A 54 -29.33 15.96 -19.04
C ARG A 54 -29.78 16.24 -17.61
N LEU A 55 -29.26 17.30 -16.98
CA LEU A 55 -29.66 17.72 -15.64
C LEU A 55 -30.79 18.74 -15.61
N GLU A 56 -30.97 19.47 -16.70
CA GLU A 56 -32.00 20.49 -16.79
C GLU A 56 -33.41 19.87 -16.68
N GLY A 57 -34.22 20.42 -15.73
CA GLY A 57 -35.55 19.90 -15.43
C GLY A 57 -35.62 18.63 -14.57
N GLU A 58 -34.50 17.95 -14.33
CA GLU A 58 -34.45 16.71 -13.55
C GLU A 58 -34.10 16.92 -12.07
N LEU A 59 -33.48 18.04 -11.74
CA LEU A 59 -33.04 18.37 -10.38
C LEU A 59 -34.19 18.86 -9.47
N THR A 60 -35.13 17.98 -9.15
CA THR A 60 -36.23 18.24 -8.24
C THR A 60 -35.74 18.31 -6.79
N PRO A 61 -36.54 18.91 -5.84
CA PRO A 61 -36.17 18.93 -4.41
C PRO A 61 -36.00 17.55 -3.76
N SER A 62 -36.56 16.50 -4.36
CA SER A 62 -36.43 15.12 -3.86
C SER A 62 -35.09 14.47 -4.17
N VAL A 63 -34.29 15.05 -5.06
CA VAL A 63 -32.96 14.50 -5.44
C VAL A 63 -31.95 14.78 -4.33
N ASN A 64 -31.43 13.72 -3.71
CA ASN A 64 -30.44 13.80 -2.65
C ASN A 64 -29.00 13.86 -3.19
N GLY A 65 -28.73 13.16 -4.29
CA GLY A 65 -27.40 13.13 -4.90
C GLY A 65 -27.44 12.78 -6.37
N VAL A 66 -26.33 13.07 -7.06
CA VAL A 66 -26.15 12.81 -8.48
C VAL A 66 -24.85 12.06 -8.72
N LEU A 67 -24.94 10.85 -9.26
CA LEU A 67 -23.79 10.09 -9.77
C LEU A 67 -23.43 10.65 -11.15
N LEU A 68 -22.29 11.32 -11.24
CA LEU A 68 -21.74 11.81 -12.50
C LEU A 68 -20.92 10.70 -13.15
N VAL A 69 -21.17 10.43 -14.43
CA VAL A 69 -20.49 9.37 -15.20
C VAL A 69 -20.02 9.93 -16.54
N SER A 70 -18.69 10.01 -16.72
CA SER A 70 -18.09 10.62 -17.92
C SER A 70 -17.89 9.64 -19.09
N GLU A 71 -17.87 8.34 -18.81
CA GLU A 71 -17.66 7.29 -19.83
C GLU A 71 -18.47 6.03 -19.51
N ASP A 72 -18.50 5.05 -20.43
CA ASP A 72 -19.22 3.81 -20.19
C ASP A 72 -18.52 2.94 -19.15
N VAL A 73 -19.25 2.57 -18.09
CA VAL A 73 -18.75 1.86 -16.93
C VAL A 73 -19.77 0.83 -16.44
N GLU A 74 -19.30 -0.31 -15.96
CA GLU A 74 -20.15 -1.26 -15.27
C GLU A 74 -20.15 -0.96 -13.76
N CYS A 75 -21.33 -0.89 -13.17
CA CYS A 75 -21.53 -0.79 -11.73
C CYS A 75 -21.80 -2.17 -11.13
N THR A 76 -21.23 -2.48 -9.97
CA THR A 76 -21.69 -3.67 -9.22
C THR A 76 -23.13 -3.49 -8.79
N SER A 77 -23.87 -4.58 -8.56
CA SER A 77 -25.27 -4.52 -8.10
C SER A 77 -25.48 -3.78 -6.78
N THR A 78 -24.42 -3.55 -6.01
CA THR A 78 -24.42 -2.84 -4.73
C THR A 78 -23.93 -1.40 -4.81
N ALA A 79 -23.47 -0.93 -5.97
CA ALA A 79 -22.80 0.38 -6.10
C ALA A 79 -23.66 1.52 -5.58
N LEU A 80 -24.90 1.64 -6.06
CA LEU A 80 -25.80 2.72 -5.63
C LEU A 80 -26.18 2.61 -4.14
N THR A 81 -26.22 1.40 -3.57
CA THR A 81 -26.46 1.20 -2.13
C THR A 81 -25.34 1.83 -1.31
N TYR A 82 -24.08 1.55 -1.64
CA TYR A 82 -22.93 2.13 -0.92
C TYR A 82 -22.83 3.63 -1.10
N PHE A 83 -23.10 4.12 -2.31
CA PHE A 83 -23.12 5.56 -2.59
C PHE A 83 -24.22 6.29 -1.79
N ALA A 84 -25.42 5.74 -1.76
CA ALA A 84 -26.51 6.29 -0.97
C ALA A 84 -26.22 6.26 0.55
N ALA A 85 -25.64 5.18 1.05
CA ALA A 85 -25.25 5.07 2.46
C ALA A 85 -24.20 6.12 2.86
N ALA A 86 -23.21 6.37 2.01
CA ALA A 86 -22.20 7.39 2.25
C ALA A 86 -22.81 8.81 2.30
N LEU A 87 -23.77 9.13 1.43
CA LEU A 87 -24.51 10.39 1.49
C LEU A 87 -25.30 10.53 2.79
N GLN A 88 -26.00 9.47 3.23
CA GLN A 88 -26.74 9.48 4.51
C GLN A 88 -25.84 9.72 5.71
N GLN A 89 -24.57 9.34 5.61
CA GLN A 89 -23.54 9.57 6.63
C GLN A 89 -22.87 10.95 6.50
N GLY A 90 -23.40 11.83 5.66
CA GLY A 90 -22.99 13.23 5.53
C GLY A 90 -21.88 13.50 4.54
N ALA A 91 -21.48 12.54 3.68
CA ALA A 91 -20.56 12.83 2.60
C ALA A 91 -21.18 13.79 1.58
N ASP A 92 -20.39 14.72 1.07
CA ASP A 92 -20.80 15.58 -0.04
C ASP A 92 -20.21 15.12 -1.38
N LEU A 93 -19.11 14.37 -1.36
CA LEU A 93 -18.50 13.70 -2.50
C LEU A 93 -18.17 12.27 -2.13
N VAL A 94 -18.59 11.31 -2.96
CA VAL A 94 -18.32 9.89 -2.75
C VAL A 94 -17.61 9.31 -3.97
N VAL A 95 -16.50 8.65 -3.72
CA VAL A 95 -15.68 7.93 -4.68
C VAL A 95 -15.49 6.48 -4.23
N CYS A 96 -14.98 5.61 -5.08
CA CYS A 96 -14.74 4.22 -4.74
C CYS A 96 -13.53 3.66 -5.51
N ASP A 97 -13.07 2.49 -5.09
CA ASP A 97 -12.11 1.71 -5.85
C ASP A 97 -12.69 1.33 -7.21
N ALA A 98 -11.82 1.17 -8.20
CA ALA A 98 -12.21 0.81 -9.56
C ALA A 98 -11.33 -0.31 -10.13
N VAL A 99 -11.92 -1.12 -11.02
CA VAL A 99 -11.21 -2.11 -11.81
C VAL A 99 -11.10 -1.61 -13.24
N PHE A 100 -9.92 -1.73 -13.82
CA PHE A 100 -9.63 -1.41 -15.21
C PHE A 100 -9.15 -2.66 -15.93
N GLY A 101 -9.55 -2.85 -17.19
CA GLY A 101 -9.08 -3.95 -18.03
C GLY A 101 -10.17 -4.93 -18.41
N TYR A 102 -9.73 -5.98 -19.11
CA TYR A 102 -10.55 -7.08 -19.60
C TYR A 102 -10.30 -8.35 -18.79
N ASP A 103 -11.13 -9.35 -18.93
CA ASP A 103 -11.01 -10.63 -18.23
C ASP A 103 -9.58 -11.22 -18.34
N GLY A 104 -8.95 -11.48 -17.21
CA GLY A 104 -7.65 -12.14 -17.10
C GLY A 104 -6.44 -11.22 -16.82
N GLY A 105 -6.56 -9.90 -16.95
CA GLY A 105 -5.44 -8.96 -16.76
C GLY A 105 -5.83 -7.63 -16.10
N SER A 106 -6.86 -7.61 -15.25
CA SER A 106 -7.38 -6.36 -14.68
C SER A 106 -6.45 -5.74 -13.64
N ALA A 107 -6.28 -4.42 -13.71
CA ALA A 107 -5.68 -3.60 -12.66
C ALA A 107 -6.77 -3.17 -11.68
N LEU A 108 -6.51 -3.33 -10.38
CA LEU A 108 -7.35 -2.79 -9.31
C LEU A 108 -6.70 -1.49 -8.82
N TYR A 109 -7.42 -0.39 -8.98
CA TYR A 109 -7.03 0.93 -8.51
C TYR A 109 -7.73 1.26 -7.19
N GLN A 110 -6.96 1.67 -6.19
CA GLN A 110 -7.44 1.98 -4.85
C GLN A 110 -6.86 3.31 -4.36
N THR A 111 -7.71 4.10 -3.71
CA THR A 111 -7.32 5.37 -3.12
C THR A 111 -8.23 5.69 -1.95
N ASP A 112 -7.69 6.32 -0.90
CA ASP A 112 -8.46 6.98 0.15
C ASP A 112 -8.50 8.51 -0.04
N GLN A 113 -7.88 8.99 -1.12
CA GLN A 113 -7.81 10.39 -1.48
C GLN A 113 -8.65 10.67 -2.72
N HIS A 114 -9.03 11.90 -2.77
CA HIS A 114 -9.70 12.57 -3.83
C HIS A 114 -8.73 12.82 -4.98
N LEU A 115 -8.87 12.13 -6.08
CA LEU A 115 -7.98 12.28 -7.22
C LEU A 115 -8.63 13.05 -8.36
N PRO A 116 -7.86 13.93 -9.02
CA PRO A 116 -8.34 14.78 -10.09
C PRO A 116 -8.81 14.05 -11.35
N GLY A 117 -8.36 12.81 -11.56
CA GLY A 117 -8.65 12.00 -12.75
C GLY A 117 -9.94 11.18 -12.69
N GLN A 118 -10.79 11.39 -11.69
CA GLN A 118 -12.00 10.59 -11.54
C GLN A 118 -12.97 10.74 -12.69
N ARG A 119 -13.39 9.59 -13.23
CA ARG A 119 -14.34 9.48 -14.34
C ARG A 119 -15.78 9.26 -13.86
N CYS A 120 -15.96 8.94 -12.57
CA CYS A 120 -17.25 8.69 -11.97
C CYS A 120 -17.21 9.00 -10.47
N ALA A 121 -18.14 9.80 -9.98
CA ALA A 121 -18.31 10.09 -8.55
C ALA A 121 -19.74 10.48 -8.22
N LEU A 122 -20.19 10.21 -6.99
CA LEU A 122 -21.46 10.69 -6.49
C LEU A 122 -21.26 12.01 -5.76
N LEU A 123 -22.01 13.03 -6.15
CA LEU A 123 -22.08 14.33 -5.48
C LEU A 123 -23.38 14.45 -4.70
N SER A 124 -23.32 15.02 -3.50
CA SER A 124 -24.54 15.51 -2.85
C SER A 124 -25.19 16.59 -3.70
N ARG A 125 -26.50 16.77 -3.55
CA ARG A 125 -27.22 17.84 -4.26
C ARG A 125 -26.60 19.21 -4.01
N ALA A 126 -26.25 19.51 -2.77
CA ALA A 126 -25.65 20.79 -2.39
C ALA A 126 -24.27 21.02 -3.04
N LEU A 127 -23.44 19.97 -3.14
CA LEU A 127 -22.16 20.07 -3.84
C LEU A 127 -22.35 20.28 -5.34
N LEU A 128 -23.27 19.54 -5.97
CA LEU A 128 -23.56 19.71 -7.39
C LEU A 128 -24.02 21.14 -7.71
N ASP A 129 -24.91 21.71 -6.89
CA ASP A 129 -25.38 23.09 -7.08
C ASP A 129 -24.23 24.09 -7.00
N ARG A 130 -23.28 23.91 -6.07
CA ARG A 130 -22.04 24.72 -6.01
C ARG A 130 -21.15 24.54 -7.26
N CYS A 131 -20.98 23.31 -7.73
CA CYS A 131 -20.21 23.03 -8.94
C CYS A 131 -20.85 23.67 -10.16
N ARG A 132 -22.17 23.55 -10.35
CA ARG A 132 -22.89 24.17 -11.45
C ARG A 132 -22.81 25.69 -11.43
N ALA A 133 -22.89 26.30 -10.25
CA ALA A 133 -22.71 27.74 -10.10
C ALA A 133 -21.29 28.17 -10.54
N ALA A 134 -20.26 27.46 -10.12
CA ALA A 134 -18.87 27.70 -10.52
C ALA A 134 -18.63 27.46 -12.04
N ALA A 135 -19.29 26.46 -12.62
CA ALA A 135 -19.27 26.14 -14.05
C ALA A 135 -20.16 27.09 -14.90
N ARG A 136 -20.77 28.09 -14.28
CA ARG A 136 -21.69 29.04 -14.94
C ARG A 136 -22.86 28.34 -15.64
N GLY A 137 -23.41 27.32 -15.01
CA GLY A 137 -24.54 26.53 -15.51
C GLY A 137 -24.20 25.49 -16.60
N LYS A 138 -22.94 25.29 -16.89
CA LYS A 138 -22.53 24.22 -17.82
C LYS A 138 -22.55 22.86 -17.11
N ASP A 139 -23.18 21.87 -17.73
CA ASP A 139 -23.33 20.52 -17.19
C ASP A 139 -22.32 19.53 -17.83
N ASP A 140 -21.08 19.99 -18.14
CA ASP A 140 -19.99 19.13 -18.56
C ASP A 140 -19.52 18.24 -17.41
N VAL A 141 -19.57 16.92 -17.57
CA VAL A 141 -19.33 15.94 -16.49
C VAL A 141 -17.89 16.04 -15.96
N LEU A 142 -16.90 16.17 -16.85
CA LEU A 142 -15.49 16.23 -16.42
C LEU A 142 -15.21 17.52 -15.66
N GLU A 143 -15.77 18.64 -16.14
CA GLU A 143 -15.61 19.91 -15.43
C GLU A 143 -16.35 19.91 -14.08
N LEU A 144 -17.54 19.31 -14.00
CA LEU A 144 -18.26 19.14 -12.73
C LEU A 144 -17.49 18.25 -11.74
N LEU A 145 -16.89 17.14 -12.21
CA LEU A 145 -16.03 16.28 -11.39
C LEU A 145 -14.79 17.04 -10.91
N ARG A 146 -14.13 17.79 -11.78
CA ARG A 146 -12.98 18.63 -11.43
C ARG A 146 -13.32 19.67 -10.36
N LEU A 147 -14.46 20.34 -10.51
CA LEU A 147 -14.97 21.32 -9.52
C LEU A 147 -15.39 20.66 -8.22
N ALA A 148 -16.01 19.48 -8.29
CA ALA A 148 -16.35 18.72 -7.09
C ALA A 148 -15.12 18.41 -6.26
N ASN A 149 -14.03 18.08 -6.90
CA ASN A 149 -12.74 17.85 -6.27
C ASN A 149 -12.20 19.06 -5.52
N GLN A 150 -12.45 20.24 -6.01
CA GLN A 150 -12.00 21.49 -5.38
C GLN A 150 -12.96 22.02 -4.30
N LEU A 151 -14.24 21.76 -4.44
CA LEU A 151 -15.28 22.35 -3.63
C LEU A 151 -15.83 21.42 -2.55
N ALA A 152 -15.53 20.13 -2.60
CA ALA A 152 -15.97 19.17 -1.59
C ALA A 152 -15.39 19.51 -0.20
N GLN A 153 -16.23 19.38 0.83
CA GLN A 153 -15.86 19.59 2.23
C GLN A 153 -15.76 18.28 3.00
N ASN A 154 -16.51 17.26 2.56
CA ASN A 154 -16.54 15.94 3.18
C ASN A 154 -16.49 14.86 2.08
N CYS A 155 -15.28 14.54 1.63
CA CYS A 155 -15.06 13.46 0.68
C CYS A 155 -15.01 12.11 1.42
N ARG A 156 -15.66 11.10 0.85
CA ARG A 156 -15.60 9.72 1.35
C ARG A 156 -15.22 8.77 0.24
N CYS A 157 -14.17 8.00 0.50
CA CYS A 157 -13.79 6.88 -0.34
C CYS A 157 -14.45 5.60 0.17
N VAL A 158 -15.18 4.91 -0.69
CA VAL A 158 -15.73 3.58 -0.41
C VAL A 158 -14.67 2.57 -0.81
N PRO A 159 -14.08 1.80 0.14
CA PRO A 159 -12.97 0.90 -0.12
C PRO A 159 -13.45 -0.39 -0.79
N GLN A 160 -14.14 -0.26 -1.91
CA GLN A 160 -14.69 -1.35 -2.71
C GLN A 160 -14.65 -0.99 -4.19
N ALA A 161 -14.27 -1.96 -5.04
CA ALA A 161 -14.35 -1.83 -6.48
C ALA A 161 -15.80 -1.91 -6.94
N LEU A 162 -16.48 -0.79 -6.88
CA LEU A 162 -17.89 -0.68 -7.31
C LEU A 162 -18.03 -0.40 -8.79
N LEU A 163 -16.95 0.03 -9.44
CA LEU A 163 -16.90 0.43 -10.85
C LEU A 163 -15.92 -0.44 -11.63
N HIS A 164 -16.29 -0.82 -12.84
CA HIS A 164 -15.43 -1.56 -13.77
C HIS A 164 -15.41 -0.87 -15.14
N PHE A 165 -14.24 -0.34 -15.50
CA PHE A 165 -13.95 0.24 -16.79
C PHE A 165 -13.37 -0.81 -17.72
N ARG A 166 -14.06 -1.13 -18.83
CA ARG A 166 -13.61 -2.11 -19.81
C ARG A 166 -12.58 -1.51 -20.76
N ARG A 167 -11.52 -0.99 -20.20
CA ARG A 167 -10.31 -0.49 -20.87
C ARG A 167 -9.11 -0.58 -19.94
N GLU A 168 -7.91 -0.47 -20.47
CA GLU A 168 -6.70 -0.36 -19.65
C GLU A 168 -6.74 0.92 -18.82
N LEU A 169 -6.08 0.88 -17.67
CA LEU A 169 -5.85 2.04 -16.81
C LEU A 169 -4.83 2.96 -17.50
N CYS A 170 -5.12 4.24 -17.54
CA CYS A 170 -4.24 5.25 -18.08
C CYS A 170 -3.79 6.26 -17.00
N ALA A 171 -2.77 7.04 -17.32
CA ALA A 171 -2.18 7.98 -16.37
C ALA A 171 -3.17 9.04 -15.86
N GLU A 172 -4.10 9.47 -16.72
CA GLU A 172 -5.13 10.46 -16.38
C GLU A 172 -6.19 9.92 -15.41
N ASP A 173 -6.25 8.60 -15.20
CA ASP A 173 -7.13 8.02 -14.18
C ASP A 173 -6.56 8.17 -12.77
N VAL A 174 -5.24 8.28 -12.65
CA VAL A 174 -4.52 8.24 -11.37
C VAL A 174 -3.76 9.52 -11.03
N PHE A 175 -3.42 10.34 -12.02
CA PHE A 175 -2.68 11.58 -11.82
C PHE A 175 -3.47 12.81 -12.27
N SER A 176 -3.22 13.94 -11.63
CA SER A 176 -3.72 15.23 -12.12
C SER A 176 -3.01 15.68 -13.40
N ALA A 177 -3.63 16.60 -14.13
CA ALA A 177 -3.06 17.13 -15.36
C ALA A 177 -1.77 17.96 -15.14
N THR A 178 -1.58 18.53 -13.95
CA THR A 178 -0.55 19.55 -13.67
C THR A 178 0.36 19.22 -12.48
N GLY A 179 0.15 18.11 -11.79
CA GLY A 179 0.97 17.68 -10.64
C GLY A 179 2.30 17.07 -11.06
N LYS A 180 3.30 17.09 -10.17
CA LYS A 180 4.49 16.25 -10.29
C LYS A 180 4.09 14.81 -10.00
N ARG A 181 4.60 13.85 -10.76
CA ARG A 181 4.15 12.47 -10.74
C ARG A 181 5.28 11.51 -10.40
N ALA A 182 5.08 10.67 -9.40
CA ALA A 182 6.01 9.62 -9.02
C ALA A 182 5.31 8.25 -9.04
N VAL A 183 5.94 7.29 -9.73
CA VAL A 183 5.55 5.88 -9.68
C VAL A 183 6.50 5.13 -8.76
N VAL A 184 5.97 4.42 -7.78
CA VAL A 184 6.75 3.62 -6.84
C VAL A 184 6.43 2.15 -7.08
N LEU A 185 7.44 1.37 -7.42
CA LEU A 185 7.30 -0.07 -7.66
C LEU A 185 7.63 -0.83 -6.38
N SER A 186 6.70 -1.67 -5.94
CA SER A 186 6.88 -2.56 -4.79
C SER A 186 6.61 -4.00 -5.20
N HIS A 187 7.63 -4.85 -5.15
CA HIS A 187 7.54 -6.25 -5.55
C HIS A 187 6.55 -7.07 -4.71
N GLU A 188 6.16 -6.56 -3.56
CA GLU A 188 5.15 -7.10 -2.66
C GLU A 188 4.51 -5.96 -1.86
N LEU A 189 3.28 -6.17 -1.37
CA LEU A 189 2.59 -5.25 -0.45
C LEU A 189 2.35 -5.94 0.90
N THR A 190 3.42 -6.50 1.47
CA THR A 190 3.43 -7.19 2.77
C THR A 190 3.84 -6.25 3.91
N MET A 191 3.76 -6.73 5.15
CA MET A 191 4.24 -6.02 6.34
C MET A 191 5.73 -6.25 6.61
N THR A 192 6.53 -6.57 5.59
CA THR A 192 7.99 -6.78 5.69
C THR A 192 8.77 -5.47 5.60
N GLY A 193 10.09 -5.52 5.81
CA GLY A 193 10.93 -4.32 5.93
C GLY A 193 10.92 -3.42 4.70
N ALA A 194 11.08 -3.96 3.50
CA ALA A 194 11.20 -3.16 2.29
C ALA A 194 9.91 -2.37 1.93
N PRO A 195 8.70 -2.96 1.95
CA PRO A 195 7.46 -2.18 1.81
C PRO A 195 7.27 -1.11 2.90
N ILE A 196 7.62 -1.40 4.16
CA ILE A 196 7.49 -0.43 5.26
C ILE A 196 8.42 0.77 5.06
N VAL A 197 9.61 0.56 4.50
CA VAL A 197 10.50 1.68 4.13
C VAL A 197 9.86 2.54 3.05
N LEU A 198 9.22 1.95 2.04
CA LEU A 198 8.48 2.70 1.03
C LEU A 198 7.33 3.50 1.63
N VAL A 199 6.52 2.92 2.53
CA VAL A 199 5.47 3.65 3.25
C VAL A 199 6.03 4.90 3.90
N SER A 200 7.23 4.80 4.52
CA SER A 200 7.89 5.96 5.15
C SER A 200 8.43 6.99 4.14
N ALA A 201 8.72 6.58 2.91
CA ALA A 201 9.19 7.48 1.85
C ALA A 201 8.05 8.28 1.19
N ILE A 202 6.82 7.76 1.18
CA ILE A 202 5.67 8.41 0.53
C ILE A 202 5.42 9.84 1.06
N PRO A 203 5.33 10.10 2.38
CA PRO A 203 5.13 11.46 2.90
C PRO A 203 6.24 12.44 2.47
N VAL A 204 7.48 11.95 2.33
CA VAL A 204 8.61 12.76 1.85
C VAL A 204 8.40 13.15 0.39
N LEU A 205 8.05 12.21 -0.48
CA LEU A 205 7.76 12.50 -1.88
C LEU A 205 6.59 13.49 -2.01
N ARG A 206 5.55 13.31 -1.21
CA ARG A 206 4.41 14.24 -1.18
C ARG A 206 4.79 15.64 -0.72
N SER A 207 5.67 15.76 0.29
CA SER A 207 6.18 17.07 0.74
C SER A 207 6.99 17.81 -0.33
N LEU A 208 7.57 17.07 -1.28
CA LEU A 208 8.24 17.60 -2.47
C LEU A 208 7.29 17.94 -3.62
N GLY A 209 5.98 17.75 -3.40
CA GLY A 209 4.91 18.09 -4.34
C GLY A 209 4.55 16.98 -5.33
N TYR A 210 5.00 15.75 -5.10
CA TYR A 210 4.64 14.61 -5.97
C TYR A 210 3.28 14.02 -5.62
N GLU A 211 2.50 13.74 -6.64
CA GLU A 211 1.42 12.74 -6.60
C GLU A 211 2.06 11.37 -6.73
N VAL A 212 1.76 10.48 -5.78
CA VAL A 212 2.45 9.19 -5.69
C VAL A 212 1.48 8.04 -5.97
N VAL A 213 1.85 7.20 -6.92
CA VAL A 213 1.14 5.96 -7.22
C VAL A 213 2.08 4.78 -6.92
N VAL A 214 1.64 3.86 -6.07
CA VAL A 214 2.35 2.60 -5.79
C VAL A 214 1.79 1.52 -6.70
N LEU A 215 2.67 0.84 -7.42
CA LEU A 215 2.33 -0.30 -8.26
C LEU A 215 2.90 -1.58 -7.64
N GLY A 216 2.03 -2.57 -7.41
CA GLY A 216 2.40 -3.85 -6.82
C GLY A 216 1.56 -5.03 -7.31
N PRO A 217 1.95 -6.29 -7.01
CA PRO A 217 1.29 -7.49 -7.57
C PRO A 217 -0.08 -7.78 -6.92
N SER A 218 -0.18 -7.65 -5.61
CA SER A 218 -1.40 -7.90 -4.82
C SER A 218 -1.24 -7.34 -3.42
N ASP A 219 -2.37 -7.04 -2.74
CA ASP A 219 -2.32 -6.67 -1.33
C ASP A 219 -2.13 -7.89 -0.43
N GLU A 220 -1.10 -7.83 0.43
CA GLU A 220 -0.80 -8.83 1.45
C GLU A 220 -0.72 -8.21 2.85
N GLY A 221 -1.35 -7.05 3.03
CA GLY A 221 -1.60 -6.42 4.33
C GLY A 221 -1.01 -5.03 4.54
N SER A 222 -0.10 -4.53 3.68
CA SER A 222 0.47 -3.18 3.83
C SER A 222 -0.27 -2.10 3.02
N LEU A 223 -1.19 -2.47 2.15
CA LEU A 223 -1.92 -1.53 1.30
C LEU A 223 -2.57 -0.38 2.09
N PRO A 224 -3.26 -0.61 3.23
CA PRO A 224 -3.83 0.48 4.01
C PRO A 224 -2.79 1.51 4.45
N LEU A 225 -1.57 1.08 4.77
CA LEU A 225 -0.49 1.99 5.18
C LEU A 225 -0.02 2.89 4.04
N PHE A 226 0.01 2.38 2.81
CA PHE A 226 0.31 3.20 1.63
C PHE A 226 -0.78 4.25 1.38
N LEU A 227 -2.04 3.88 1.53
CA LEU A 227 -3.17 4.81 1.42
C LEU A 227 -3.10 5.89 2.50
N GLU A 228 -2.90 5.51 3.77
CA GLU A 228 -2.73 6.44 4.91
C GLU A 228 -1.52 7.38 4.71
N ALA A 229 -0.43 6.87 4.11
CA ALA A 229 0.72 7.69 3.76
C ALA A 229 0.45 8.67 2.61
N GLY A 230 -0.68 8.52 1.93
CA GLY A 230 -1.16 9.44 0.89
C GLY A 230 -0.77 9.03 -0.53
N ALA A 231 -0.50 7.78 -0.79
CA ALA A 231 -0.36 7.25 -2.14
C ALA A 231 -1.67 6.65 -2.63
N ALA A 232 -1.91 6.68 -3.93
CA ALA A 232 -2.83 5.75 -4.57
C ALA A 232 -2.11 4.42 -4.82
N VAL A 233 -2.85 3.31 -4.86
CA VAL A 233 -2.28 1.98 -5.07
C VAL A 233 -2.95 1.30 -6.25
N VAL A 234 -2.13 0.82 -7.17
CA VAL A 234 -2.57 -0.01 -8.30
C VAL A 234 -2.01 -1.41 -8.10
N THR A 235 -2.90 -2.40 -7.98
CA THR A 235 -2.48 -3.80 -7.88
C THR A 235 -2.80 -4.54 -9.17
N ARG A 236 -1.78 -5.20 -9.70
CA ARG A 236 -1.90 -6.05 -10.88
C ARG A 236 -0.87 -7.19 -10.78
N ARG A 237 -1.32 -8.42 -10.99
CA ARG A 237 -0.48 -9.61 -10.80
C ARG A 237 0.82 -9.60 -11.61
N ASP A 238 0.78 -9.07 -12.85
CA ASP A 238 1.90 -8.95 -13.78
C ASP A 238 2.49 -7.53 -13.83
N CYS A 239 2.40 -6.78 -12.73
CA CYS A 239 2.69 -5.34 -12.68
C CYS A 239 4.05 -4.96 -13.28
N VAL A 240 5.10 -5.76 -13.06
CA VAL A 240 6.49 -5.48 -13.51
C VAL A 240 6.71 -5.60 -15.03
N THR A 241 5.74 -6.16 -15.78
CA THR A 241 5.83 -6.36 -17.24
C THR A 241 4.58 -5.89 -17.97
N SER A 242 3.62 -5.31 -17.24
CA SER A 242 2.32 -4.94 -17.78
C SER A 242 2.34 -3.64 -18.59
N SER A 243 1.35 -3.49 -19.46
CA SER A 243 1.04 -2.19 -20.10
C SER A 243 0.79 -1.08 -19.09
N THR A 244 0.20 -1.41 -17.93
CA THR A 244 -0.03 -0.48 -16.82
C THR A 244 1.28 0.11 -16.29
N LEU A 245 2.34 -0.69 -16.11
CA LEU A 245 3.65 -0.17 -15.73
C LEU A 245 4.16 0.86 -16.74
N TRP A 246 4.12 0.50 -18.03
CA TRP A 246 4.64 1.37 -19.08
C TRP A 246 3.84 2.67 -19.18
N GLU A 247 2.53 2.59 -19.13
CA GLU A 247 1.62 3.73 -19.19
C GLU A 247 1.87 4.72 -18.03
N LEU A 248 1.90 4.22 -16.79
CA LEU A 248 2.11 5.05 -15.62
C LEU A 248 3.55 5.63 -15.59
N ALA A 249 4.56 4.80 -15.87
CA ALA A 249 5.95 5.22 -15.87
C ALA A 249 6.22 6.28 -16.95
N SER A 250 5.69 6.11 -18.17
CA SER A 250 5.89 7.07 -19.27
C SER A 250 5.30 8.45 -18.99
N SER A 251 4.34 8.54 -18.08
CA SER A 251 3.70 9.80 -17.68
C SER A 251 4.30 10.41 -16.40
N ALA A 252 5.20 9.70 -15.73
CA ALA A 252 5.79 10.13 -14.46
C ALA A 252 7.04 10.99 -14.66
N ASP A 253 7.34 11.86 -13.68
CA ASP A 253 8.60 12.60 -13.63
C ASP A 253 9.76 11.70 -13.19
N PHE A 254 9.47 10.64 -12.39
CA PHE A 254 10.43 9.59 -12.10
C PHE A 254 9.74 8.31 -11.58
N VAL A 255 10.50 7.21 -11.61
CA VAL A 255 10.11 5.90 -11.06
C VAL A 255 11.07 5.53 -9.93
N LEU A 256 10.52 5.15 -8.76
CA LEU A 256 11.26 4.55 -7.67
C LEU A 256 11.02 3.03 -7.70
N ALA A 257 12.02 2.25 -8.09
CA ALA A 257 11.98 0.79 -8.08
C ALA A 257 12.63 0.26 -6.79
N ASN A 258 11.86 -0.48 -5.99
CA ASN A 258 12.28 -0.93 -4.67
C ASN A 258 12.75 -2.38 -4.68
N THR A 259 13.97 -2.63 -4.23
CA THR A 259 14.65 -3.94 -4.17
C THR A 259 15.16 -4.45 -5.52
N VAL A 260 16.04 -5.46 -5.47
CA VAL A 260 16.57 -6.12 -6.66
C VAL A 260 15.50 -6.91 -7.41
N VAL A 261 14.41 -7.27 -6.75
CA VAL A 261 13.29 -8.04 -7.33
C VAL A 261 12.61 -7.26 -8.45
N GLU A 262 12.68 -5.92 -8.44
CA GLU A 262 12.19 -5.06 -9.52
C GLU A 262 13.09 -5.02 -10.77
N ALA A 263 14.12 -5.84 -10.84
CA ALA A 263 15.00 -5.92 -12.01
C ALA A 263 14.26 -6.08 -13.37
N PRO A 264 13.16 -6.85 -13.49
CA PRO A 264 12.39 -6.92 -14.73
C PRO A 264 11.79 -5.58 -15.14
N ALA A 265 11.21 -4.85 -14.18
CA ALA A 265 10.64 -3.52 -14.42
C ALA A 265 11.74 -2.52 -14.80
N VAL A 266 12.86 -2.53 -14.07
CA VAL A 266 14.04 -1.70 -14.39
C VAL A 266 14.56 -2.04 -15.78
N SER A 267 14.64 -3.33 -16.15
CA SER A 267 15.06 -3.75 -17.49
C SER A 267 14.13 -3.23 -18.58
N THR A 268 12.83 -3.21 -18.34
CA THR A 268 11.84 -2.67 -19.28
C THR A 268 11.99 -1.15 -19.46
N LEU A 269 12.30 -0.42 -18.39
CA LEU A 269 12.44 1.04 -18.39
C LEU A 269 13.83 1.53 -18.79
N ASN A 270 14.81 0.63 -18.85
CA ASN A 270 16.22 0.93 -19.15
C ASN A 270 16.38 1.47 -20.59
N GLY A 271 16.91 2.68 -20.74
CA GLY A 271 17.04 3.38 -22.02
C GLY A 271 15.76 4.15 -22.45
N GLY A 272 14.74 4.20 -21.58
CA GLY A 272 13.54 5.02 -21.76
C GLY A 272 13.78 6.49 -21.39
N PHE A 273 12.70 7.28 -21.42
CA PHE A 273 12.77 8.73 -21.15
C PHE A 273 12.61 9.08 -19.66
N VAL A 274 11.97 8.19 -18.87
CA VAL A 274 11.72 8.45 -17.46
C VAL A 274 12.95 8.13 -16.61
N PRO A 275 13.38 9.01 -15.70
CA PRO A 275 14.39 8.69 -14.70
C PRO A 275 13.92 7.58 -13.77
N VAL A 276 14.78 6.60 -13.53
CA VAL A 276 14.52 5.47 -12.63
C VAL A 276 15.55 5.50 -11.50
N LEU A 277 15.07 5.62 -10.27
CA LEU A 277 15.87 5.37 -9.08
C LEU A 277 15.63 3.93 -8.62
N TRP A 278 16.65 3.08 -8.78
CA TRP A 278 16.61 1.71 -8.32
C TRP A 278 17.20 1.61 -6.92
N TRP A 279 16.35 1.49 -5.92
CA TRP A 279 16.75 1.51 -4.50
C TRP A 279 16.86 0.11 -3.92
N LEU A 280 18.08 -0.32 -3.64
CA LEU A 280 18.44 -1.67 -3.24
C LEU A 280 18.44 -1.82 -1.71
N HIS A 281 17.62 -2.76 -1.24
CA HIS A 281 17.51 -3.18 0.16
C HIS A 281 17.94 -4.63 0.37
N ASP A 282 18.45 -5.26 -0.66
CA ASP A 282 18.66 -6.69 -0.71
C ASP A 282 20.07 -7.06 -0.26
N ALA A 283 20.12 -8.19 0.41
CA ALA A 283 21.34 -8.89 0.79
C ALA A 283 21.75 -9.90 -0.30
N PHE A 284 22.92 -10.54 -0.13
CA PHE A 284 23.46 -11.50 -1.09
C PHE A 284 22.49 -12.64 -1.42
N ALA A 285 21.70 -13.11 -0.44
CA ALA A 285 20.76 -14.21 -0.60
C ALA A 285 19.66 -13.93 -1.64
N GLY A 286 19.34 -12.67 -1.92
CA GLY A 286 18.30 -12.28 -2.91
C GLY A 286 18.76 -12.40 -4.36
N TYR A 287 20.05 -12.26 -4.62
CA TYR A 287 20.58 -12.12 -5.97
C TYR A 287 20.58 -13.40 -6.83
N PRO A 288 20.86 -14.62 -6.31
CA PRO A 288 20.89 -15.83 -7.14
C PRO A 288 19.63 -16.07 -7.96
N PHE A 289 18.47 -15.69 -7.43
CA PHE A 289 17.17 -15.91 -8.06
C PHE A 289 16.85 -14.90 -9.17
N ILE A 290 17.44 -13.70 -9.14
CA ILE A 290 17.08 -12.58 -10.00
C ILE A 290 18.21 -12.13 -10.95
N THR A 291 19.45 -12.58 -10.75
CA THR A 291 20.63 -12.13 -11.50
C THR A 291 20.46 -12.18 -13.03
N HIS A 292 19.73 -13.18 -13.52
CA HIS A 292 19.47 -13.36 -14.96
C HIS A 292 18.56 -12.27 -15.55
N LYS A 293 17.81 -11.55 -14.71
CA LYS A 293 16.91 -10.45 -15.09
C LYS A 293 17.55 -9.07 -14.88
N ILE A 294 18.67 -8.98 -14.16
CA ILE A 294 19.40 -7.73 -13.98
C ILE A 294 20.05 -7.33 -15.31
N PRO A 295 19.81 -6.13 -15.85
CA PRO A 295 20.46 -5.66 -17.07
C PRO A 295 21.98 -5.85 -17.03
N LYS A 296 22.59 -6.11 -18.19
CA LYS A 296 24.06 -6.18 -18.30
C LYS A 296 24.70 -4.81 -18.25
N GLU A 297 24.01 -3.83 -18.78
CA GLU A 297 24.40 -2.42 -18.85
C GLU A 297 23.19 -1.56 -18.50
N LEU A 298 23.43 -0.41 -17.92
CA LEU A 298 22.40 0.58 -17.58
C LEU A 298 22.58 1.81 -18.47
N ALA A 299 21.49 2.33 -18.98
CA ALA A 299 21.41 3.61 -19.63
C ALA A 299 21.41 4.76 -18.62
N ASP A 300 21.63 5.97 -19.10
CA ASP A 300 21.76 7.17 -18.26
C ASP A 300 20.50 7.52 -17.46
N ASN A 301 19.34 6.98 -17.84
CA ASN A 301 18.10 7.20 -17.13
C ASN A 301 17.95 6.33 -15.87
N VAL A 302 18.81 5.32 -15.65
CA VAL A 302 18.74 4.42 -14.48
C VAL A 302 19.85 4.73 -13.49
N HIS A 303 19.47 5.17 -12.29
CA HIS A 303 20.38 5.42 -11.17
C HIS A 303 20.17 4.36 -10.09
N ILE A 304 21.25 3.78 -9.59
CA ILE A 304 21.19 2.79 -8.49
C ILE A 304 21.61 3.46 -7.20
N ALA A 305 20.80 3.28 -6.18
CA ALA A 305 21.16 3.59 -4.81
C ALA A 305 20.99 2.35 -3.91
N ALA A 306 21.79 2.25 -2.88
CA ALA A 306 21.72 1.16 -1.90
C ALA A 306 21.66 1.70 -0.48
N VAL A 307 20.98 0.98 0.41
CA VAL A 307 20.82 1.40 1.82
C VAL A 307 22.10 1.33 2.64
N GLY A 308 23.17 0.78 2.08
CA GLY A 308 24.47 0.71 2.75
C GLY A 308 25.49 -0.11 1.96
N SER A 309 26.69 -0.20 2.50
CA SER A 309 27.82 -0.90 1.86
C SER A 309 27.55 -2.40 1.62
N HIS A 310 26.77 -3.04 2.48
CA HIS A 310 26.43 -4.46 2.34
C HIS A 310 25.53 -4.69 1.09
N ALA A 311 24.49 -3.91 0.91
CA ALA A 311 23.64 -3.97 -0.28
C ALA A 311 24.41 -3.59 -1.56
N THR A 312 25.33 -2.61 -1.48
CA THR A 312 26.25 -2.26 -2.56
C THR A 312 27.13 -3.45 -2.94
N ALA A 313 27.73 -4.13 -1.96
CA ALA A 313 28.57 -5.31 -2.19
C ALA A 313 27.78 -6.46 -2.82
N ALA A 314 26.52 -6.66 -2.41
CA ALA A 314 25.62 -7.65 -2.98
C ALA A 314 25.37 -7.38 -4.48
N MET A 315 25.07 -6.14 -4.88
CA MET A 315 24.94 -5.78 -6.31
C MET A 315 26.27 -5.97 -7.05
N HIS A 316 27.40 -5.54 -6.48
CA HIS A 316 28.71 -5.67 -7.09
C HIS A 316 29.17 -7.14 -7.26
N SER A 317 28.65 -8.07 -6.46
CA SER A 317 28.93 -9.50 -6.65
C SER A 317 28.44 -10.06 -7.98
N VAL A 318 27.39 -9.43 -8.58
CA VAL A 318 26.80 -9.84 -9.87
C VAL A 318 27.03 -8.82 -10.99
N ARG A 319 27.19 -7.55 -10.65
CA ARG A 319 27.43 -6.43 -11.59
C ARG A 319 28.51 -5.50 -11.04
N PRO A 320 29.80 -5.91 -11.06
CA PRO A 320 30.90 -5.18 -10.40
C PRO A 320 31.19 -3.79 -11.00
N LYS A 321 30.72 -3.52 -12.22
CA LYS A 321 30.92 -2.23 -12.90
C LYS A 321 29.81 -1.21 -12.66
N PHE A 322 28.71 -1.59 -12.02
CA PHE A 322 27.61 -0.65 -11.77
C PHE A 322 28.04 0.39 -10.75
N LYS A 323 27.74 1.66 -11.06
CA LYS A 323 27.86 2.74 -10.07
C LYS A 323 26.67 2.64 -9.13
N VAL A 324 26.94 2.46 -7.84
CA VAL A 324 25.93 2.38 -6.79
C VAL A 324 26.18 3.50 -5.78
N GLU A 325 25.22 4.39 -5.63
CA GLU A 325 25.27 5.46 -4.64
C GLU A 325 24.70 4.98 -3.32
N GLN A 326 24.99 5.65 -2.21
CA GLN A 326 24.42 5.31 -0.93
C GLN A 326 23.21 6.19 -0.65
N LEU A 327 22.06 5.58 -0.37
CA LEU A 327 20.83 6.24 0.05
C LEU A 327 20.24 5.48 1.25
N ILE A 328 20.60 5.93 2.44
CA ILE A 328 20.10 5.36 3.70
C ILE A 328 18.65 5.80 3.89
N TYR A 329 17.77 4.86 4.27
CA TYR A 329 16.40 5.22 4.61
C TYR A 329 16.28 5.81 6.02
N GLY A 330 15.28 6.67 6.22
CA GLY A 330 14.82 7.11 7.53
C GLY A 330 13.48 6.47 7.89
N LEU A 331 13.20 6.40 9.18
CA LEU A 331 11.88 6.05 9.70
C LEU A 331 11.30 7.25 10.46
N PRO A 332 9.96 7.37 10.57
CA PRO A 332 9.34 8.38 11.41
C PRO A 332 9.81 8.30 12.86
N ASP A 333 9.87 9.44 13.55
CA ASP A 333 10.23 9.50 14.97
C ASP A 333 9.09 8.96 15.86
N TYR A 334 9.00 7.63 15.91
CA TYR A 334 7.98 6.93 16.70
C TYR A 334 8.07 7.18 18.19
N ALA A 335 9.23 7.66 18.72
CA ALA A 335 9.37 7.97 20.15
C ALA A 335 8.45 9.12 20.60
N ARG A 336 7.90 9.90 19.67
CA ARG A 336 6.91 10.96 19.94
C ARG A 336 5.46 10.49 19.90
N GLU A 337 5.23 9.25 19.52
CA GLU A 337 3.89 8.69 19.44
C GLU A 337 3.53 7.98 20.75
N SER A 338 2.25 7.86 21.06
CA SER A 338 1.76 7.09 22.20
C SER A 338 1.16 5.77 21.71
N PHE A 339 1.59 4.66 22.31
CA PHE A 339 1.09 3.32 21.99
C PHE A 339 0.45 2.67 23.21
N PRO A 340 -0.58 1.81 23.03
CA PRO A 340 -1.05 0.94 24.09
C PRO A 340 0.11 0.09 24.62
N ARG A 341 0.29 0.05 25.94
CA ARG A 341 1.38 -0.69 26.56
C ARG A 341 1.23 -2.19 26.30
N TYR A 342 2.24 -2.79 25.68
CA TYR A 342 2.27 -4.24 25.47
C TYR A 342 2.50 -4.96 26.80
N ASP A 343 1.74 -6.04 27.08
CA ASP A 343 1.87 -6.80 28.32
C ASP A 343 3.15 -7.66 28.30
N LEU A 344 4.10 -7.29 29.18
CA LEU A 344 5.35 -7.99 29.42
C LEU A 344 5.40 -8.67 30.80
N SER A 345 4.26 -8.87 31.46
CA SER A 345 4.19 -9.50 32.80
C SER A 345 4.88 -10.86 32.86
N TYR A 346 4.84 -11.62 31.77
CA TYR A 346 5.52 -12.92 31.64
C TYR A 346 7.07 -12.81 31.72
N ALA A 347 7.65 -11.65 31.39
CA ALA A 347 9.09 -11.46 31.50
C ALA A 347 9.58 -11.29 32.94
N GLY A 348 8.66 -11.18 33.91
CA GLY A 348 8.97 -11.16 35.34
C GLY A 348 9.84 -9.97 35.79
N GLY A 349 9.76 -8.83 35.09
CA GLY A 349 10.56 -7.62 35.39
C GLY A 349 12.06 -7.75 35.09
N ARG A 350 12.50 -8.82 34.45
CA ARG A 350 13.90 -9.04 34.07
C ARG A 350 14.26 -8.20 32.85
N PRO A 351 15.55 -7.86 32.64
CA PRO A 351 16.02 -7.29 31.39
C PRO A 351 15.56 -8.13 30.19
N LEU A 352 14.91 -7.49 29.22
CA LEU A 352 14.30 -8.16 28.06
C LEU A 352 15.11 -7.93 26.79
N PHE A 353 15.59 -9.01 26.19
CA PHE A 353 16.32 -9.05 24.94
C PHE A 353 15.40 -9.54 23.83
N VAL A 354 15.24 -8.76 22.77
CA VAL A 354 14.19 -8.97 21.74
C VAL A 354 14.81 -9.13 20.37
N THR A 355 14.35 -10.14 19.62
CA THR A 355 14.57 -10.25 18.17
C THR A 355 13.22 -10.26 17.45
N VAL A 356 13.10 -9.48 16.36
CA VAL A 356 11.88 -9.37 15.56
C VAL A 356 12.19 -9.65 14.09
N GLY A 357 11.45 -10.56 13.49
CA GLY A 357 11.57 -10.92 12.09
C GLY A 357 11.10 -12.34 11.81
N SER A 358 10.80 -12.65 10.54
CA SER A 358 10.51 -14.03 10.12
C SER A 358 11.63 -14.96 10.55
N MET A 359 11.26 -16.16 11.04
CA MET A 359 12.24 -17.18 11.41
C MET A 359 12.77 -17.85 10.16
N GLU A 360 14.00 -17.54 9.81
CA GLU A 360 14.69 -18.03 8.61
C GLU A 360 16.19 -18.01 8.80
N MET A 361 16.90 -18.91 8.10
CA MET A 361 18.37 -19.06 8.23
C MET A 361 19.13 -17.74 8.09
N ARG A 362 18.69 -16.88 7.17
CA ARG A 362 19.30 -15.57 6.94
C ARG A 362 19.25 -14.67 8.17
N LYS A 363 18.16 -14.75 8.96
CA LYS A 363 17.94 -13.93 10.16
C LYS A 363 18.65 -14.44 11.41
N GLY A 364 19.22 -15.65 11.39
CA GLY A 364 20.12 -16.16 12.41
C GLY A 364 19.52 -16.40 13.79
N GLN A 365 18.21 -16.63 13.90
CA GLN A 365 17.59 -16.93 15.20
C GLN A 365 18.16 -18.22 15.85
N ASP A 366 18.65 -19.17 15.05
CA ASP A 366 19.37 -20.36 15.49
C ASP A 366 20.70 -20.00 16.19
N ILE A 367 21.45 -19.00 15.67
CA ILE A 367 22.65 -18.48 16.31
C ILE A 367 22.30 -17.87 17.68
N TYR A 368 21.22 -17.08 17.70
CA TYR A 368 20.76 -16.48 18.96
C TYR A 368 20.31 -17.53 19.98
N CYS A 369 19.63 -18.60 19.54
CA CYS A 369 19.29 -19.73 20.39
C CYS A 369 20.54 -20.36 21.01
N GLU A 370 21.58 -20.58 20.22
CA GLU A 370 22.82 -21.18 20.70
C GLU A 370 23.56 -20.24 21.68
N ALA A 371 23.59 -18.94 21.37
CA ALA A 371 24.16 -17.96 22.29
C ALA A 371 23.46 -17.97 23.67
N ILE A 372 22.12 -18.11 23.70
CA ILE A 372 21.36 -18.21 24.96
C ILE A 372 21.70 -19.50 25.74
N ARG A 373 21.90 -20.63 25.02
CA ARG A 373 22.31 -21.89 25.66
C ARG A 373 23.68 -21.80 26.31
N LEU A 374 24.61 -21.10 25.68
CA LEU A 374 25.98 -20.91 26.16
C LEU A 374 26.13 -19.93 27.31
N LEU A 375 25.09 -19.12 27.61
CA LEU A 375 25.13 -18.23 28.77
C LEU A 375 25.25 -19.04 30.07
N PRO A 376 26.12 -18.60 31.04
CA PRO A 376 26.12 -19.17 32.37
C PRO A 376 24.71 -19.13 33.00
N PRO A 377 24.28 -20.19 33.70
CA PRO A 377 22.94 -20.26 34.28
C PRO A 377 22.57 -19.02 35.11
N GLU A 378 23.47 -18.52 35.92
CA GLU A 378 23.30 -17.35 36.78
C GLU A 378 23.13 -16.04 36.02
N VAL A 379 23.55 -15.97 34.76
CA VAL A 379 23.32 -14.84 33.85
C VAL A 379 22.01 -15.01 33.11
N ARG A 380 21.80 -16.23 32.55
CA ARG A 380 20.60 -16.53 31.77
C ARG A 380 19.32 -16.39 32.58
N GLU A 381 19.31 -16.83 33.84
CA GLU A 381 18.15 -16.77 34.74
C GLU A 381 17.75 -15.33 35.10
N LYS A 382 18.69 -14.38 35.03
CA LYS A 382 18.46 -12.96 35.32
C LYS A 382 17.92 -12.17 34.09
N ALA A 383 17.79 -12.80 32.94
CA ALA A 383 17.33 -12.16 31.69
C ALA A 383 16.11 -12.85 31.12
N SER A 384 15.36 -12.16 30.30
CA SER A 384 14.28 -12.68 29.49
C SER A 384 14.60 -12.47 28.01
N PHE A 385 14.24 -13.45 27.16
CA PHE A 385 14.55 -13.50 25.75
C PHE A 385 13.25 -13.68 24.98
N LEU A 386 12.94 -12.79 24.03
CA LEU A 386 11.71 -12.84 23.26
C LEU A 386 12.02 -12.92 21.77
N PHE A 387 11.46 -13.93 21.14
CA PHE A 387 11.45 -14.10 19.68
C PHE A 387 10.07 -13.72 19.16
N VAL A 388 10.01 -12.81 18.16
CA VAL A 388 8.78 -12.38 17.51
C VAL A 388 8.90 -12.59 16.01
N GLY A 389 7.99 -13.36 15.42
CA GLY A 389 7.94 -13.52 13.97
C GLY A 389 7.28 -14.80 13.50
N LYS A 390 6.91 -14.79 12.21
CA LYS A 390 6.33 -15.96 11.53
C LYS A 390 7.38 -17.04 11.35
N ALA A 391 7.00 -18.28 11.60
CA ALA A 391 7.79 -19.46 11.27
C ALA A 391 7.81 -19.65 9.74
N SER A 392 8.91 -19.24 9.09
CA SER A 392 9.11 -19.35 7.63
C SER A 392 10.03 -20.50 7.26
N ASP A 393 10.99 -20.83 8.15
CA ASP A 393 11.89 -21.98 8.03
C ASP A 393 11.60 -22.97 9.16
N ARG A 394 11.45 -24.24 8.82
CA ARG A 394 11.08 -25.31 9.77
C ARG A 394 12.20 -25.57 10.79
N ASP A 395 13.44 -25.60 10.34
CA ASP A 395 14.58 -25.97 11.19
C ASP A 395 14.90 -24.85 12.17
N VAL A 396 14.92 -23.59 11.71
CA VAL A 396 15.10 -22.41 12.57
C VAL A 396 13.96 -22.32 13.59
N SER A 397 12.74 -22.56 13.17
CA SER A 397 11.57 -22.56 14.06
C SER A 397 11.65 -23.64 15.13
N ALA A 398 12.14 -24.84 14.75
CA ALA A 398 12.34 -25.95 15.69
C ALA A 398 13.38 -25.59 16.77
N HIS A 399 14.46 -24.91 16.40
CA HIS A 399 15.45 -24.42 17.39
C HIS A 399 14.83 -23.45 18.42
N VAL A 400 14.01 -22.50 17.95
CA VAL A 400 13.34 -21.56 18.83
C VAL A 400 12.34 -22.26 19.74
N HIS A 401 11.51 -23.18 19.22
CA HIS A 401 10.56 -23.93 20.03
C HIS A 401 11.25 -24.81 21.06
N ALA A 402 12.29 -25.57 20.69
CA ALA A 402 13.08 -26.38 21.61
C ALA A 402 13.69 -25.51 22.73
N LEU A 403 14.14 -24.31 22.41
CA LEU A 403 14.68 -23.40 23.42
C LEU A 403 13.61 -22.88 24.38
N THR A 404 12.38 -22.60 23.89
CA THR A 404 11.26 -22.19 24.76
C THR A 404 10.82 -23.30 25.69
N GLU A 405 10.87 -24.57 25.26
CA GLU A 405 10.59 -25.74 26.09
C GLU A 405 11.70 -25.98 27.12
N GLN A 406 12.97 -25.79 26.73
CA GLN A 406 14.12 -25.94 27.61
C GLN A 406 14.17 -24.90 28.72
N PHE A 407 13.77 -23.65 28.43
CA PHE A 407 13.82 -22.52 29.35
C PHE A 407 12.49 -21.76 29.45
N PRO A 408 11.39 -22.39 29.89
CA PRO A 408 10.03 -21.85 29.78
C PRO A 408 9.77 -20.60 30.63
N HIS A 409 10.65 -20.31 31.62
CA HIS A 409 10.47 -19.19 32.53
C HIS A 409 11.13 -17.89 32.03
N ASN A 410 11.99 -17.95 31.01
CA ASN A 410 12.71 -16.79 30.52
C ASN A 410 12.94 -16.71 29.01
N VAL A 411 12.55 -17.74 28.25
CA VAL A 411 12.54 -17.69 26.78
C VAL A 411 11.12 -17.78 26.27
N PHE A 412 10.74 -16.83 25.43
CA PHE A 412 9.37 -16.67 24.94
C PHE A 412 9.33 -16.53 23.43
N TYR A 413 8.23 -16.99 22.83
CA TYR A 413 7.95 -16.84 21.41
C TYR A 413 6.57 -16.27 21.16
N ARG A 414 6.47 -15.32 20.20
CA ARG A 414 5.21 -14.77 19.68
C ARG A 414 5.23 -14.85 18.16
N LYS A 415 4.23 -15.53 17.60
CA LYS A 415 4.14 -15.74 16.15
C LYS A 415 3.98 -14.44 15.36
N ARG A 416 3.25 -13.49 15.92
CA ARG A 416 2.96 -12.18 15.33
C ARG A 416 2.60 -11.18 16.42
N LEU A 417 3.02 -9.95 16.21
CA LEU A 417 2.54 -8.78 16.91
C LEU A 417 2.11 -7.74 15.88
N GLU A 418 1.10 -6.96 16.20
CA GLU A 418 0.67 -5.83 15.37
C GLU A 418 1.64 -4.66 15.52
N ARG A 419 1.65 -3.73 14.55
CA ARG A 419 2.61 -2.60 14.54
C ARG A 419 2.64 -1.78 15.84
N PRO A 420 1.49 -1.39 16.44
CA PRO A 420 1.49 -0.70 17.74
C PRO A 420 2.11 -1.52 18.87
N GLU A 421 1.90 -2.85 18.87
CA GLU A 421 2.49 -3.76 19.87
C GLU A 421 4.01 -3.86 19.69
N ILE A 422 4.50 -3.93 18.44
CA ILE A 422 5.95 -3.94 18.14
C ILE A 422 6.59 -2.63 18.63
N LYS A 423 6.00 -1.47 18.33
CA LYS A 423 6.50 -0.18 18.79
C LYS A 423 6.54 -0.10 20.32
N SER A 424 5.46 -0.53 20.98
CA SER A 424 5.40 -0.60 22.45
C SER A 424 6.41 -1.59 23.04
N LEU A 425 6.65 -2.73 22.38
CA LEU A 425 7.70 -3.68 22.75
C LEU A 425 9.09 -3.06 22.63
N MET A 426 9.38 -2.34 21.53
CA MET A 426 10.64 -1.62 21.34
C MET A 426 10.86 -0.56 22.42
N GLU A 427 9.82 0.18 22.80
CA GLU A 427 9.89 1.15 23.90
C GLU A 427 10.21 0.50 25.24
N GLN A 428 9.73 -0.72 25.49
CA GLN A 428 9.84 -1.39 26.81
C GLN A 428 11.03 -2.35 26.91
N CYS A 429 11.57 -2.87 25.80
CA CYS A 429 12.69 -3.81 25.86
C CYS A 429 13.97 -3.17 26.39
N THR A 430 14.90 -4.01 26.82
CA THR A 430 16.22 -3.58 27.28
C THR A 430 17.21 -3.48 26.13
N CYS A 431 17.17 -4.45 25.18
CA CYS A 431 18.13 -4.55 24.11
C CYS A 431 17.50 -5.24 22.90
N ILE A 432 17.88 -4.80 21.71
CA ILE A 432 17.56 -5.45 20.43
C ILE A 432 18.68 -6.43 20.09
N VAL A 433 18.33 -7.63 19.63
CA VAL A 433 19.32 -8.62 19.17
C VAL A 433 19.07 -8.96 17.70
N CYS A 434 20.04 -8.71 16.85
CA CYS A 434 20.04 -9.00 15.43
C CYS A 434 21.18 -9.96 15.09
N ALA A 435 20.90 -11.25 15.13
CA ALA A 435 21.88 -12.28 14.80
C ALA A 435 21.93 -12.61 13.30
N SER A 436 21.44 -11.70 12.43
CA SER A 436 21.30 -11.94 10.99
C SER A 436 22.67 -12.24 10.35
N ARG A 437 22.69 -13.29 9.51
CA ARG A 437 23.84 -13.63 8.67
C ARG A 437 23.96 -12.72 7.46
N ASP A 438 22.82 -12.21 6.99
CA ASP A 438 22.73 -11.47 5.74
C ASP A 438 21.54 -10.51 5.77
N ASP A 439 21.78 -9.28 6.25
CA ASP A 439 20.75 -8.22 6.34
C ASP A 439 21.43 -6.86 6.21
N PRO A 440 21.21 -6.13 5.12
CA PRO A 440 21.97 -4.89 4.87
C PRO A 440 21.63 -3.76 5.85
N MET A 441 20.36 -3.66 6.25
CA MET A 441 19.88 -2.65 7.19
C MET A 441 18.55 -3.11 7.79
N PRO A 442 18.57 -3.89 8.89
CA PRO A 442 17.37 -4.45 9.47
C PRO A 442 16.49 -3.36 10.11
N THR A 443 15.27 -3.20 9.62
CA THR A 443 14.33 -2.14 10.04
C THR A 443 14.07 -2.17 11.55
N PHE A 444 13.95 -3.37 12.15
CA PHE A 444 13.67 -3.46 13.58
C PHE A 444 14.83 -2.96 14.48
N VAL A 445 16.07 -3.02 14.00
CA VAL A 445 17.22 -2.41 14.67
C VAL A 445 17.10 -0.88 14.63
N THR A 446 16.78 -0.33 13.43
CA THR A 446 16.55 1.10 13.26
C THR A 446 15.37 1.59 14.13
N GLU A 447 14.29 0.81 14.20
CA GLU A 447 13.16 1.09 15.10
C GLU A 447 13.59 1.09 16.58
N GLY A 448 14.41 0.13 17.01
CA GLY A 448 14.96 0.11 18.36
C GLY A 448 15.81 1.34 18.69
N LEU A 449 16.63 1.79 17.73
CA LEU A 449 17.44 3.01 17.88
C LEU A 449 16.59 4.27 18.09
N ILE A 450 15.42 4.38 17.43
CA ILE A 450 14.47 5.50 17.64
C ILE A 450 14.04 5.58 19.10
N PHE A 451 13.85 4.45 19.79
CA PHE A 451 13.53 4.38 21.21
C PHE A 451 14.78 4.38 22.12
N GLY A 452 15.95 4.68 21.57
CA GLY A 452 17.21 4.73 22.34
C GLY A 452 17.67 3.37 22.86
N LYS A 453 17.28 2.26 22.23
CA LYS A 453 17.65 0.93 22.69
C LYS A 453 19.01 0.49 22.15
N PRO A 454 19.90 -0.04 23.01
CA PRO A 454 21.12 -0.67 22.52
C PRO A 454 20.79 -1.87 21.65
N SER A 455 21.67 -2.15 20.69
CA SER A 455 21.51 -3.27 19.78
C SER A 455 22.78 -4.12 19.75
N ILE A 456 22.59 -5.44 19.78
CA ILE A 456 23.63 -6.43 19.49
C ILE A 456 23.40 -6.89 18.04
N VAL A 457 24.38 -6.68 17.17
CA VAL A 457 24.31 -7.00 15.74
C VAL A 457 25.51 -7.84 15.31
#